data_1175022320827f31374625571be17946
#
_entry.id   1175022320827f31374625571be17946
#
_cell.length_a   1.000
_cell.length_b   1.000
_cell.length_c   1.000
_cell.angle_alpha   90.00
_cell.angle_beta   90.00
_cell.angle_gamma   90.00
#
_symmetry.space_group_name_H-M   'P 1'
#
loop_
_entity.id
_entity.type
_entity.pdbx_description
1 polymer ?
#
loop_
_entity_poly.entity_id
_entity_poly.type
_entity_poly.pdbx_seq_one_letter_code
_entity_poly.pdbx_strand_id
1 'polypeptide(L)'
;MGVDVNGIAHIQLTVNDPARCVPFWERLCHFLGMTTLVRNEDTVYCIGGRTGILVRGAPRDATGGPFHQDRAGLHHLCFRARSREDVDAVHRFVVHELGARVVHPPEDGSQFAPGYYSLLFEDPDGIRVEVNHVPGQGHFGPGGRLGPGGAGPADRYGGEGLRGGRR
;
A
#
# COMPACT_ATOMS: atom_id res chain seq x y z
N MET A 1 -26.16 -10.50 -15.10
CA MET A 1 -25.70 -9.15 -15.50
C MET A 1 -24.63 -8.74 -14.49
N GLY A 2 -23.43 -8.37 -14.95
CA GLY A 2 -22.36 -7.82 -14.12
C GLY A 2 -22.44 -6.30 -14.08
N VAL A 3 -21.78 -5.70 -13.09
CA VAL A 3 -21.59 -4.24 -13.01
C VAL A 3 -20.10 -3.97 -13.22
N ASP A 4 -19.76 -3.07 -14.12
CA ASP A 4 -18.39 -2.60 -14.30
C ASP A 4 -18.07 -1.51 -13.27
N VAL A 5 -16.93 -1.64 -12.60
CA VAL A 5 -16.39 -0.61 -11.72
C VAL A 5 -15.09 -0.06 -12.31
N ASN A 6 -14.87 1.22 -12.16
CA ASN A 6 -13.67 1.91 -12.67
C ASN A 6 -12.54 1.98 -11.61
N GLY A 7 -12.34 0.90 -10.86
CA GLY A 7 -11.31 0.78 -9.84
C GLY A 7 -11.76 1.25 -8.45
N ILE A 8 -10.78 1.57 -7.60
CA ILE A 8 -11.00 2.03 -6.22
C ILE A 8 -11.04 3.55 -6.20
N ALA A 9 -12.15 4.14 -5.77
CA ALA A 9 -12.30 5.58 -5.69
C ALA A 9 -11.44 6.18 -4.58
N HIS A 10 -11.49 5.58 -3.37
CA HIS A 10 -10.63 5.97 -2.24
C HIS A 10 -10.47 4.83 -1.25
N ILE A 11 -9.43 4.95 -0.43
CA ILE A 11 -9.17 4.12 0.74
C ILE A 11 -9.16 5.05 1.94
N GLN A 12 -9.88 4.65 3.00
CA GLN A 12 -9.88 5.38 4.26
C GLN A 12 -9.15 4.58 5.33
N LEU A 13 -8.19 5.22 5.97
CA LEU A 13 -7.40 4.71 7.07
C LEU A 13 -7.78 5.44 8.35
N THR A 14 -7.88 4.69 9.45
CA THR A 14 -8.05 5.25 10.79
C THR A 14 -6.76 5.06 11.55
N VAL A 15 -6.23 6.13 12.15
CA VAL A 15 -4.95 6.16 12.86
C VAL A 15 -5.14 6.54 14.33
N ASN A 16 -4.31 5.99 15.21
CA ASN A 16 -4.36 6.30 16.64
C ASN A 16 -3.68 7.63 16.95
N ASP A 17 -2.60 7.96 16.24
CA ASP A 17 -1.84 9.19 16.43
C ASP A 17 -1.93 10.10 15.19
N PRO A 18 -3.03 10.87 15.06
CA PRO A 18 -3.19 11.76 13.91
C PRO A 18 -2.14 12.87 13.85
N ALA A 19 -1.59 13.30 14.99
CA ALA A 19 -0.54 14.32 15.01
C ALA A 19 0.73 13.90 14.26
N ARG A 20 1.04 12.60 14.26
CA ARG A 20 2.16 12.03 13.51
C ARG A 20 1.75 11.50 12.14
N CYS A 21 0.61 10.82 12.05
CA CYS A 21 0.19 10.15 10.83
C CYS A 21 -0.30 11.12 9.76
N VAL A 22 -1.05 12.15 10.12
CA VAL A 22 -1.61 13.10 9.14
C VAL A 22 -0.52 13.83 8.36
N PRO A 23 0.51 14.46 8.97
CA PRO A 23 1.59 15.08 8.21
C PRO A 23 2.46 14.06 7.46
N PHE A 24 2.62 12.84 7.98
CA PHE A 24 3.32 11.76 7.27
C PHE A 24 2.62 11.43 5.96
N TRP A 25 1.32 11.15 6.02
CA TRP A 25 0.53 10.77 4.85
C TRP A 25 0.38 11.92 3.84
N GLU A 26 0.25 13.15 4.30
CA GLU A 26 0.22 14.32 3.41
C GLU A 26 1.51 14.43 2.59
N ARG A 27 2.67 14.38 3.26
CA ARG A 27 3.98 14.43 2.60
C ARG A 27 4.19 13.24 1.67
N LEU A 28 3.83 12.03 2.09
CA LEU A 28 3.92 10.85 1.25
C LEU A 28 3.05 10.98 -0.01
N CYS A 29 1.78 11.35 0.16
CA CYS A 29 0.86 11.54 -0.96
C CYS A 29 1.36 12.61 -1.95
N HIS A 30 1.87 13.75 -1.45
CA HIS A 30 2.45 14.78 -2.31
C HIS A 30 3.66 14.25 -3.09
N PHE A 31 4.54 13.51 -2.44
CA PHE A 31 5.68 12.91 -3.12
C PHE A 31 5.25 11.89 -4.19
N LEU A 32 4.14 11.19 -3.98
CA LEU A 32 3.52 10.29 -4.95
C LEU A 32 2.69 11.01 -6.04
N GLY A 33 2.75 12.35 -6.09
CA GLY A 33 2.06 13.16 -7.10
C GLY A 33 0.56 13.33 -6.87
N MET A 34 0.09 13.14 -5.64
CA MET A 34 -1.30 13.40 -5.22
C MET A 34 -1.44 14.83 -4.70
N THR A 35 -2.67 15.34 -4.68
CA THR A 35 -3.00 16.70 -4.21
C THR A 35 -3.95 16.62 -3.02
N THR A 36 -3.72 17.44 -2.00
CA THR A 36 -4.59 17.53 -0.82
C THR A 36 -5.91 18.23 -1.17
N LEU A 37 -7.04 17.61 -0.86
CA LEU A 37 -8.39 18.18 -0.95
C LEU A 37 -8.90 18.67 0.42
N VAL A 38 -8.61 17.93 1.47
CA VAL A 38 -9.03 18.25 2.83
C VAL A 38 -7.84 18.13 3.76
N ARG A 39 -7.68 19.11 4.66
CA ARG A 39 -6.65 19.11 5.68
C ARG A 39 -7.15 19.80 6.94
N ASN A 40 -7.14 19.10 8.06
CA ASN A 40 -7.34 19.66 9.40
C ASN A 40 -6.42 18.94 10.41
N GLU A 41 -6.61 19.14 11.70
CA GLU A 41 -5.70 18.61 12.74
C GLU A 41 -5.63 17.09 12.75
N ASP A 42 -6.77 16.42 12.52
CA ASP A 42 -6.91 14.96 12.65
C ASP A 42 -7.18 14.24 11.32
N THR A 43 -7.24 14.97 10.20
CA THR A 43 -7.65 14.40 8.91
C THR A 43 -6.85 14.99 7.77
N VAL A 44 -6.46 14.13 6.82
CA VAL A 44 -5.99 14.52 5.49
C VAL A 44 -6.66 13.66 4.43
N TYR A 45 -7.06 14.29 3.33
CA TYR A 45 -7.58 13.61 2.15
C TYR A 45 -6.82 14.08 0.92
N CYS A 46 -6.09 13.16 0.31
CA CYS A 46 -5.33 13.40 -0.92
C CYS A 46 -5.90 12.60 -2.08
N ILE A 47 -5.89 13.18 -3.27
CA ILE A 47 -6.33 12.52 -4.51
C ILE A 47 -5.24 12.55 -5.57
N GLY A 48 -5.16 11.49 -6.38
CA GLY A 48 -4.26 11.38 -7.53
C GLY A 48 -4.35 9.99 -8.13
N GLY A 49 -3.90 9.81 -9.39
CA GLY A 49 -3.89 8.49 -10.03
C GLY A 49 -5.25 7.79 -10.08
N ARG A 50 -6.36 8.54 -10.09
CA ARG A 50 -7.76 8.07 -10.05
C ARG A 50 -8.17 7.40 -8.73
N THR A 51 -7.43 7.62 -7.66
CA THR A 51 -7.78 7.13 -6.32
C THR A 51 -7.57 8.23 -5.28
N GLY A 52 -8.12 8.03 -4.09
CA GLY A 52 -7.91 8.91 -2.96
C GLY A 52 -7.42 8.16 -1.74
N ILE A 53 -6.61 8.82 -0.93
CA ILE A 53 -6.19 8.35 0.39
C ILE A 53 -6.73 9.33 1.41
N LEU A 54 -7.66 8.85 2.25
CA LEU A 54 -8.22 9.57 3.37
C LEU A 54 -7.65 8.97 4.66
N VAL A 55 -7.01 9.78 5.45
CA VAL A 55 -6.49 9.39 6.77
C VAL A 55 -7.15 10.25 7.83
N ARG A 56 -7.66 9.63 8.87
CA ARG A 56 -8.28 10.34 10.00
C ARG A 56 -7.95 9.69 11.33
N GLY A 57 -7.92 10.51 12.37
CA GLY A 57 -7.78 10.04 13.74
C GLY A 57 -8.96 9.16 14.20
N ALA A 58 -8.66 8.17 15.02
CA ALA A 58 -9.67 7.36 15.69
C ALA A 58 -10.51 8.25 16.66
N PRO A 59 -11.81 7.98 16.82
CA PRO A 59 -12.60 8.57 17.90
C PRO A 59 -11.94 8.33 19.27
N ARG A 60 -12.07 9.30 20.19
CA ARG A 60 -11.41 9.22 21.51
C ARG A 60 -11.83 8.02 22.36
N ASP A 61 -13.02 7.51 22.11
CA ASP A 61 -13.62 6.35 22.78
C ASP A 61 -13.41 5.04 21.99
N ALA A 62 -12.75 5.10 20.83
CA ALA A 62 -12.43 3.90 20.07
C ALA A 62 -11.34 3.13 20.78
N THR A 63 -11.68 1.95 21.27
CA THR A 63 -10.71 1.01 21.82
C THR A 63 -10.12 0.17 20.70
N GLY A 64 -8.91 0.50 20.24
CA GLY A 64 -8.14 -0.27 19.28
C GLY A 64 -6.71 -0.43 19.80
N GLY A 65 -6.17 -1.64 19.68
CA GLY A 65 -4.72 -1.84 19.83
C GLY A 65 -3.97 -1.26 18.63
N PRO A 66 -2.63 -1.29 18.63
CA PRO A 66 -1.83 -0.89 17.49
C PRO A 66 -2.21 -1.72 16.26
N PHE A 67 -1.97 -1.15 15.08
CA PHE A 67 -2.18 -1.88 13.83
C PHE A 67 -1.36 -3.18 13.83
N HIS A 68 -1.95 -4.22 13.26
CA HIS A 68 -1.31 -5.52 13.11
C HIS A 68 -1.78 -6.16 11.81
N GLN A 69 -0.87 -6.38 10.88
CA GLN A 69 -1.18 -6.87 9.51
C GLN A 69 -1.85 -8.25 9.47
N ASP A 70 -1.62 -9.08 10.49
CA ASP A 70 -2.16 -10.45 10.54
C ASP A 70 -3.56 -10.50 11.21
N ARG A 71 -4.11 -9.38 11.65
CA ARG A 71 -5.50 -9.30 12.07
C ARG A 71 -6.41 -9.18 10.86
N ALA A 72 -7.62 -9.73 10.96
CA ALA A 72 -8.62 -9.60 9.90
C ALA A 72 -8.84 -8.12 9.54
N GLY A 73 -8.65 -7.77 8.28
CA GLY A 73 -8.75 -6.40 7.76
C GLY A 73 -7.71 -6.12 6.69
N LEU A 74 -7.08 -4.96 6.78
CA LEU A 74 -6.03 -4.55 5.86
C LEU A 74 -4.70 -5.21 6.24
N HIS A 75 -4.04 -5.90 5.30
CA HIS A 75 -2.67 -6.36 5.49
C HIS A 75 -1.67 -5.25 5.12
N HIS A 76 -1.79 -4.68 3.95
CA HIS A 76 -1.02 -3.52 3.47
C HIS A 76 -1.76 -2.81 2.35
N LEU A 77 -1.34 -1.58 2.08
CA LEU A 77 -1.76 -0.78 0.94
C LEU A 77 -0.60 -0.74 -0.07
N CYS A 78 -0.87 -1.02 -1.35
CA CYS A 78 0.17 -1.02 -2.37
C CYS A 78 -0.08 0.05 -3.44
N PHE A 79 0.90 0.92 -3.65
CA PHE A 79 0.97 1.86 -4.76
C PHE A 79 1.80 1.29 -5.90
N ARG A 80 1.38 1.57 -7.14
CA ARG A 80 2.13 1.18 -8.32
C ARG A 80 3.03 2.32 -8.80
N ALA A 81 4.34 2.07 -8.81
CA ALA A 81 5.33 2.93 -9.42
C ALA A 81 5.44 2.68 -10.94
N ARG A 82 5.93 3.65 -11.68
CA ARG A 82 6.15 3.53 -13.13
C ARG A 82 7.46 2.83 -13.48
N SER A 83 8.44 2.92 -12.58
CA SER A 83 9.77 2.34 -12.79
C SER A 83 10.37 1.82 -11.49
N ARG A 84 11.47 1.07 -11.58
CA ARG A 84 12.26 0.64 -10.41
C ARG A 84 12.91 1.85 -9.73
N GLU A 85 13.37 2.82 -10.51
CA GLU A 85 13.98 4.06 -10.04
C GLU A 85 13.00 4.88 -9.19
N ASP A 86 11.70 4.84 -9.52
CA ASP A 86 10.64 5.46 -8.71
C ASP A 86 10.50 4.76 -7.36
N VAL A 87 10.56 3.42 -7.31
CA VAL A 87 10.56 2.66 -6.05
C VAL A 87 11.76 3.05 -5.18
N ASP A 88 12.96 3.14 -5.79
CA ASP A 88 14.18 3.56 -5.10
C ASP A 88 14.08 5.02 -4.62
N ALA A 89 13.44 5.90 -5.39
CA ALA A 89 13.20 7.29 -4.99
C ALA A 89 12.26 7.38 -3.79
N VAL A 90 11.18 6.59 -3.78
CA VAL A 90 10.28 6.49 -2.61
C VAL A 90 11.03 5.97 -1.40
N HIS A 91 11.88 4.95 -1.54
CA HIS A 91 12.69 4.43 -0.45
C HIS A 91 13.55 5.54 0.19
N ARG A 92 14.31 6.28 -0.62
CA ARG A 92 15.12 7.40 -0.11
C ARG A 92 14.27 8.43 0.61
N PHE A 93 13.12 8.80 0.04
CA PHE A 93 12.22 9.78 0.62
C PHE A 93 11.65 9.32 1.97
N VAL A 94 11.11 8.10 2.06
CA VAL A 94 10.50 7.61 3.30
C VAL A 94 11.51 7.44 4.42
N VAL A 95 12.75 7.06 4.09
CA VAL A 95 13.83 6.93 5.07
C VAL A 95 14.33 8.30 5.55
N HIS A 96 14.71 9.18 4.63
CA HIS A 96 15.42 10.41 5.00
C HIS A 96 14.50 11.57 5.36
N GLU A 97 13.32 11.62 4.74
CA GLU A 97 12.39 12.73 4.91
C GLU A 97 11.24 12.41 5.87
N LEU A 98 10.78 11.15 5.90
CA LEU A 98 9.65 10.77 6.75
C LEU A 98 10.09 9.98 8.00
N GLY A 99 11.31 9.45 8.04
CA GLY A 99 11.78 8.61 9.14
C GLY A 99 10.98 7.32 9.29
N ALA A 100 10.46 6.78 8.19
CA ALA A 100 9.63 5.59 8.19
C ALA A 100 10.42 4.34 8.56
N ARG A 101 9.78 3.40 9.24
CA ARG A 101 10.35 2.06 9.46
C ARG A 101 10.22 1.24 8.19
N VAL A 102 11.35 0.90 7.57
CA VAL A 102 11.38 -0.01 6.42
C VAL A 102 11.27 -1.45 6.90
N VAL A 103 10.32 -2.19 6.35
CA VAL A 103 10.11 -3.63 6.60
C VAL A 103 10.93 -4.46 5.62
N HIS A 104 10.81 -4.14 4.32
CA HIS A 104 11.61 -4.69 3.25
C HIS A 104 12.15 -3.55 2.39
N PRO A 105 13.48 -3.39 2.26
CA PRO A 105 14.06 -2.43 1.33
C PRO A 105 13.72 -2.82 -0.12
N PRO A 106 13.98 -1.95 -1.11
CA PRO A 106 13.73 -2.28 -2.49
C PRO A 106 14.42 -3.59 -2.90
N GLU A 107 13.62 -4.57 -3.34
CA GLU A 107 14.10 -5.91 -3.69
C GLU A 107 13.30 -6.53 -4.85
N ASP A 108 13.92 -7.50 -5.51
CA ASP A 108 13.27 -8.30 -6.55
C ASP A 108 12.27 -9.27 -5.96
N GLY A 109 11.04 -9.20 -6.46
CA GLY A 109 9.93 -10.09 -6.11
C GLY A 109 9.50 -10.96 -7.30
N SER A 110 10.45 -11.49 -8.08
CA SER A 110 10.16 -12.27 -9.31
C SER A 110 9.30 -13.51 -9.07
N GLN A 111 9.21 -13.98 -7.82
CA GLN A 111 8.28 -15.03 -7.40
C GLN A 111 6.82 -14.59 -7.50
N PHE A 112 6.53 -13.29 -7.43
CA PHE A 112 5.17 -12.74 -7.57
C PHE A 112 4.81 -12.46 -9.03
N ALA A 113 5.74 -11.84 -9.78
CA ALA A 113 5.61 -11.59 -11.22
C ALA A 113 6.98 -11.32 -11.85
N PRO A 114 7.17 -11.62 -13.14
CA PRO A 114 8.41 -11.27 -13.84
C PRO A 114 8.71 -9.78 -13.74
N GLY A 115 9.90 -9.45 -13.21
CA GLY A 115 10.34 -8.07 -13.03
C GLY A 115 9.65 -7.29 -11.91
N TYR A 116 8.91 -7.99 -11.03
CA TYR A 116 8.36 -7.39 -9.81
C TYR A 116 9.49 -6.83 -8.95
N TYR A 117 9.34 -5.60 -8.52
CA TYR A 117 10.29 -4.91 -7.65
C TYR A 117 9.53 -4.05 -6.65
N SER A 118 9.78 -4.20 -5.37
CA SER A 118 8.98 -3.50 -4.36
C SER A 118 9.76 -3.11 -3.12
N LEU A 119 9.20 -2.13 -2.43
CA LEU A 119 9.55 -1.61 -1.13
C LEU A 119 8.37 -1.79 -0.20
N LEU A 120 8.59 -2.22 1.04
CA LEU A 120 7.56 -2.26 2.10
C LEU A 120 8.03 -1.48 3.33
N PHE A 121 7.22 -0.53 3.78
CA PHE A 121 7.48 0.29 4.97
C PHE A 121 6.21 0.51 5.78
N GLU A 122 6.35 1.13 6.94
CA GLU A 122 5.25 1.41 7.86
C GLU A 122 5.08 2.92 8.07
N ASP A 123 3.83 3.32 8.24
CA ASP A 123 3.50 4.64 8.76
C ASP A 123 3.77 4.72 10.28
N PRO A 124 3.59 5.90 10.94
CA PRO A 124 3.85 6.04 12.37
C PRO A 124 3.02 5.14 13.29
N ASP A 125 1.87 4.64 12.84
CA ASP A 125 1.01 3.70 13.56
C ASP A 125 1.27 2.23 13.19
N GLY A 126 2.21 1.96 12.28
CA GLY A 126 2.56 0.63 11.82
C GLY A 126 1.72 0.13 10.64
N ILE A 127 0.86 0.98 10.06
CA ILE A 127 0.12 0.61 8.84
C ILE A 127 1.13 0.42 7.70
N ARG A 128 1.09 -0.77 7.10
CA ARG A 128 2.04 -1.14 6.05
C ARG A 128 1.67 -0.55 4.71
N VAL A 129 2.68 0.01 4.06
CA VAL A 129 2.60 0.59 2.71
C VAL A 129 3.64 -0.08 1.83
N GLU A 130 3.18 -0.63 0.74
CA GLU A 130 4.02 -1.16 -0.33
C GLU A 130 4.06 -0.18 -1.50
N VAL A 131 5.21 -0.07 -2.15
CA VAL A 131 5.33 0.56 -3.46
C VAL A 131 6.00 -0.42 -4.39
N ASN A 132 5.33 -0.79 -5.48
CA ASN A 132 5.85 -1.76 -6.41
C ASN A 132 5.92 -1.25 -7.85
N HIS A 133 6.82 -1.87 -8.61
CA HIS A 133 6.89 -1.78 -10.05
C HIS A 133 6.76 -3.17 -10.66
N VAL A 134 5.91 -3.29 -11.69
CA VAL A 134 5.81 -4.49 -12.53
C VAL A 134 5.86 -4.02 -13.98
N PRO A 135 6.83 -4.51 -14.81
CA PRO A 135 6.99 -4.08 -16.20
C PRO A 135 5.74 -4.32 -17.06
N GLY A 136 5.57 -3.48 -18.07
CA GLY A 136 4.46 -3.58 -19.01
C GLY A 136 3.10 -3.25 -18.36
N GLN A 137 2.09 -4.02 -18.69
CA GLN A 137 0.76 -3.88 -18.07
C GLN A 137 0.65 -4.66 -16.76
N GLY A 138 1.70 -5.38 -16.38
CA GLY A 138 1.74 -6.19 -15.18
C GLY A 138 0.58 -7.19 -15.12
N HIS A 139 -0.07 -7.26 -13.95
CA HIS A 139 -1.23 -8.13 -13.74
C HIS A 139 -2.49 -7.68 -14.48
N PHE A 140 -2.50 -6.49 -15.08
CA PHE A 140 -3.67 -5.88 -15.74
C PHE A 140 -3.61 -5.99 -17.27
N GLY A 141 -2.57 -6.64 -17.81
CA GLY A 141 -2.47 -6.91 -19.24
C GLY A 141 -3.41 -8.02 -19.71
N PRO A 142 -3.65 -8.13 -21.04
CA PRO A 142 -4.37 -9.24 -21.63
C PRO A 142 -3.71 -10.57 -21.21
N GLY A 143 -4.47 -11.47 -20.59
CA GLY A 143 -3.94 -12.70 -20.01
C GLY A 143 -3.07 -12.50 -18.78
N GLY A 144 -3.23 -11.37 -18.08
CA GLY A 144 -2.49 -10.99 -16.87
C GLY A 144 -2.41 -12.13 -15.88
N ARG A 145 -1.25 -12.80 -15.90
CA ARG A 145 -0.95 -13.95 -15.07
C ARG A 145 0.08 -13.52 -14.06
N LEU A 146 -0.13 -13.93 -12.85
CA LEU A 146 0.85 -13.74 -11.81
C LEU A 146 1.97 -14.78 -11.96
N GLY A 147 3.26 -14.39 -11.97
CA GLY A 147 4.49 -15.18 -11.88
C GLY A 147 5.07 -15.83 -13.14
N PRO A 148 6.22 -16.43 -12.98
CA PRO A 148 6.86 -17.22 -14.01
C PRO A 148 5.95 -18.40 -14.37
N GLY A 149 5.66 -18.57 -15.67
CA GLY A 149 4.82 -19.67 -16.16
C GLY A 149 3.32 -19.47 -16.02
N GLY A 150 2.85 -18.32 -15.51
CA GLY A 150 1.43 -17.97 -15.51
C GLY A 150 0.57 -18.77 -14.55
N ALA A 151 1.13 -19.28 -13.49
CA ALA A 151 0.39 -19.85 -12.37
C ALA A 151 -0.57 -18.80 -11.78
N GLY A 152 -1.78 -19.20 -11.47
CA GLY A 152 -2.79 -18.34 -10.85
C GLY A 152 -2.40 -17.94 -9.41
N PRO A 153 -3.11 -16.97 -8.82
CA PRO A 153 -2.85 -16.54 -7.45
C PRO A 153 -2.79 -17.68 -6.43
N ALA A 154 -3.65 -18.69 -6.59
CA ALA A 154 -3.72 -19.84 -5.69
C ALA A 154 -2.42 -20.67 -5.66
N ASP A 155 -1.68 -20.73 -6.76
CA ASP A 155 -0.48 -21.55 -6.85
C ASP A 155 0.76 -20.88 -6.24
N ARG A 156 0.70 -19.57 -5.97
CA ARG A 156 1.81 -18.79 -5.42
C ARG A 156 1.69 -18.49 -3.97
N TYR A 157 0.47 -18.22 -3.55
CA TYR A 157 0.15 -18.07 -2.14
C TYR A 157 -0.14 -19.43 -1.49
N GLY A 158 0.03 -20.53 -2.25
CA GLY A 158 -0.08 -21.91 -1.79
C GLY A 158 1.09 -22.39 -0.92
N GLY A 159 2.04 -21.55 -0.57
CA GLY A 159 2.95 -21.77 0.55
C GLY A 159 2.17 -21.87 1.86
N GLU A 160 2.72 -22.55 2.83
CA GLU A 160 2.11 -22.95 4.10
C GLU A 160 1.40 -21.81 4.87
N GLY A 161 1.69 -20.54 4.56
CA GLY A 161 1.08 -19.37 5.18
C GLY A 161 -0.39 -19.10 4.85
N LEU A 162 -0.93 -19.61 3.73
CA LEU A 162 -2.33 -19.43 3.34
C LEU A 162 -3.21 -20.65 3.59
N ARG A 163 -2.65 -21.76 4.00
CA ARG A 163 -3.40 -22.95 4.43
C ARG A 163 -3.73 -22.95 5.93
N GLY A 164 -3.61 -21.80 6.57
CA GLY A 164 -3.98 -21.61 7.96
C GLY A 164 -5.48 -21.65 8.16
N GLY A 165 -5.99 -22.81 8.59
CA GLY A 165 -7.20 -22.84 9.39
C GLY A 165 -8.51 -23.16 8.69
N ARG A 166 -8.67 -24.41 8.27
CA ARG A 166 -9.97 -25.05 8.51
C ARG A 166 -9.82 -25.94 9.75
N ARG A 167 -10.26 -25.42 10.86
CA ARG A 167 -10.85 -26.19 11.97
C ARG A 167 -11.92 -25.33 12.63
#